data_a617ff0dfa67a8d3a9fb9f77677781cf
#
_entry.id   a617ff0dfa67a8d3a9fb9f77677781cf
#
_cell.length_a   1.000
_cell.length_b   1.000
_cell.length_c   1.000
_cell.angle_alpha   90.00
_cell.angle_beta   90.00
_cell.angle_gamma   90.00
#
_symmetry.space_group_name_H-M   'P 1'
#
loop_
_entity.id
_entity.type
_entity.pdbx_description
1 polymer ?
#
loop_
_entity_poly.entity_id
_entity_poly.type
_entity_poly.pdbx_seq_one_letter_code
_entity_poly.pdbx_strand_id
1 'polypeptide(L)'
;MEIEKIVLKDGWIRFIPTFLNEDFANQLFEDLQQTIQWQQGEIVLFGKKHATPRLEAFCADDQKSYGYSGQRLITHEFTKELNEIRQKLTLEIGTSFNSVLLNLYRTGNDSNGWHADNEPELGKNPIIASLSLGATRRFDLKHNTTKEQLSFHLNHGSILIMGGELQHHWKHQIAKTKKVNEPRINLTFRNIQ
;
A
#
# COMPACT_ATOMS: atom_id res chain seq x y z
N MET A 1 -9.62 12.10 17.87
CA MET A 1 -10.90 11.88 17.13
C MET A 1 -10.85 10.43 16.66
N GLU A 2 -11.69 9.57 17.23
CA GLU A 2 -11.84 8.19 16.77
C GLU A 2 -12.37 8.24 15.34
N ILE A 3 -11.58 7.74 14.38
CA ILE A 3 -12.02 7.72 13.00
C ILE A 3 -12.80 6.44 12.81
N GLU A 4 -14.10 6.61 12.65
CA GLU A 4 -15.05 5.53 12.53
C GLU A 4 -14.72 4.63 11.32
N LYS A 5 -14.96 3.35 11.50
CA LYS A 5 -14.92 2.36 10.46
C LYS A 5 -16.08 2.63 9.48
N ILE A 6 -15.75 2.93 8.24
CA ILE A 6 -16.73 3.08 7.16
C ILE A 6 -17.12 1.68 6.70
N VAL A 7 -18.34 1.28 6.99
CA VAL A 7 -18.89 0.01 6.52
C VAL A 7 -19.39 0.19 5.08
N LEU A 8 -18.90 -0.66 4.19
CA LEU A 8 -19.25 -0.69 2.80
C LEU A 8 -20.01 -1.99 2.48
N LYS A 9 -20.65 -2.04 1.32
CA LYS A 9 -21.07 -3.33 0.77
C LYS A 9 -19.84 -4.20 0.56
N ASP A 10 -19.87 -5.42 1.09
CA ASP A 10 -18.81 -6.43 0.94
C ASP A 10 -17.42 -5.99 1.48
N GLY A 11 -17.40 -5.19 2.57
CA GLY A 11 -16.14 -4.81 3.19
C GLY A 11 -16.23 -3.58 4.10
N TRP A 12 -15.06 -3.10 4.49
CA TRP A 12 -14.94 -1.90 5.31
C TRP A 12 -13.60 -1.21 5.09
N ILE A 13 -13.59 0.08 5.40
CA ILE A 13 -12.40 0.94 5.37
C ILE A 13 -12.31 1.72 6.67
N ARG A 14 -11.09 1.95 7.14
CA ARG A 14 -10.78 2.93 8.18
C ARG A 14 -9.66 3.84 7.68
N PHE A 15 -9.88 5.14 7.66
CA PHE A 15 -8.89 6.12 7.23
C PHE A 15 -8.48 7.00 8.41
N ILE A 16 -7.18 7.05 8.71
CA ILE A 16 -6.60 7.87 9.77
C ILE A 16 -5.66 8.88 9.13
N PRO A 17 -6.07 10.16 8.98
CA PRO A 17 -5.30 11.15 8.24
C PRO A 17 -3.98 11.58 8.92
N THR A 18 -3.86 11.38 10.23
CA THR A 18 -2.67 11.73 11.03
C THR A 18 -2.24 10.55 11.90
N PHE A 19 -2.00 9.39 11.25
CA PHE A 19 -1.56 8.18 11.94
C PHE A 19 -0.14 8.32 12.49
N LEU A 20 0.76 8.95 11.73
CA LEU A 20 2.08 9.36 12.20
C LEU A 20 2.09 10.87 12.48
N ASN A 21 2.86 11.29 13.48
CA ASN A 21 3.16 12.70 13.63
C ASN A 21 4.08 13.16 12.49
N GLU A 22 4.09 14.46 12.21
CA GLU A 22 4.76 15.04 11.06
C GLU A 22 6.28 14.81 11.09
N ASP A 23 6.93 15.02 12.23
CA ASP A 23 8.38 14.88 12.38
C ASP A 23 8.84 13.44 12.07
N PHE A 24 8.15 12.44 12.65
CA PHE A 24 8.48 11.05 12.40
C PHE A 24 8.18 10.65 10.96
N ALA A 25 7.07 11.15 10.38
CA ALA A 25 6.73 10.87 8.99
C ALA A 25 7.74 11.47 8.01
N ASN A 26 8.24 12.69 8.27
CA ASN A 26 9.30 13.34 7.48
C ASN A 26 10.59 12.53 7.55
N GLN A 27 11.06 12.22 8.77
CA GLN A 27 12.30 11.45 8.96
C GLN A 27 12.20 10.08 8.25
N LEU A 28 11.10 9.37 8.45
CA LEU A 28 10.87 8.07 7.80
C LEU A 28 10.89 8.18 6.27
N PHE A 29 10.26 9.23 5.72
CA PHE A 29 10.24 9.44 4.27
C PHE A 29 11.64 9.64 3.69
N GLU A 30 12.47 10.47 4.33
CA GLU A 30 13.85 10.73 3.93
C GLU A 30 14.70 9.46 4.04
N ASP A 31 14.61 8.74 5.17
CA ASP A 31 15.37 7.52 5.42
C ASP A 31 15.04 6.44 4.37
N LEU A 32 13.75 6.21 4.09
CA LEU A 32 13.34 5.22 3.10
C LEU A 32 13.78 5.59 1.68
N GLN A 33 13.78 6.88 1.32
CA GLN A 33 14.30 7.31 0.02
C GLN A 33 15.77 7.00 -0.16
N GLN A 34 16.57 7.11 0.92
CA GLN A 34 18.03 6.97 0.87
C GLN A 34 18.50 5.54 1.08
N THR A 35 17.80 4.76 1.92
CA THR A 35 18.30 3.46 2.38
C THR A 35 17.69 2.27 1.65
N ILE A 36 16.48 2.40 1.11
CA ILE A 36 15.81 1.30 0.42
C ILE A 36 16.43 1.07 -0.97
N GLN A 37 16.70 -0.20 -1.25
CA GLN A 37 17.14 -0.61 -2.60
C GLN A 37 15.93 -0.71 -3.54
N TRP A 38 15.55 0.44 -4.09
CA TRP A 38 14.43 0.53 -5.02
C TRP A 38 14.70 -0.19 -6.33
N GLN A 39 13.75 -1.00 -6.78
CA GLN A 39 13.84 -1.80 -8.00
C GLN A 39 12.75 -1.39 -9.00
N GLN A 40 13.07 -1.47 -10.28
CA GLN A 40 12.09 -1.32 -11.34
C GLN A 40 11.33 -2.64 -11.50
N GLY A 41 10.05 -2.66 -11.11
CA GLY A 41 9.18 -3.80 -11.37
C GLY A 41 8.82 -3.93 -12.86
N GLU A 42 8.36 -5.12 -13.25
CA GLU A 42 7.82 -5.41 -14.58
C GLU A 42 6.43 -6.08 -14.44
N ILE A 43 5.58 -5.87 -15.39
CA ILE A 43 4.31 -6.62 -15.55
C ILE A 43 4.23 -7.21 -16.94
N VAL A 44 3.58 -8.35 -17.09
CA VAL A 44 3.29 -8.94 -18.40
C VAL A 44 1.87 -8.57 -18.81
N LEU A 45 1.75 -7.78 -19.88
CA LEU A 45 0.46 -7.43 -20.48
C LEU A 45 0.44 -7.91 -21.93
N PHE A 46 -0.56 -8.69 -22.29
CA PHE A 46 -0.70 -9.27 -23.64
C PHE A 46 0.57 -9.98 -24.14
N GLY A 47 1.24 -10.73 -23.24
CA GLY A 47 2.49 -11.47 -23.55
C GLY A 47 3.76 -10.61 -23.67
N LYS A 48 3.68 -9.30 -23.45
CA LYS A 48 4.83 -8.38 -23.46
C LYS A 48 5.15 -7.89 -22.06
N LYS A 49 6.44 -7.80 -21.76
CA LYS A 49 6.95 -7.21 -20.51
C LYS A 49 6.87 -5.68 -20.59
N HIS A 50 6.35 -5.05 -19.56
CA HIS A 50 6.30 -3.60 -19.39
C HIS A 50 6.82 -3.24 -18.00
N ALA A 51 7.66 -2.22 -17.93
CA ALA A 51 8.07 -1.65 -16.64
C ALA A 51 6.86 -1.10 -15.89
N THR A 52 6.74 -1.40 -14.59
CA THR A 52 5.71 -0.76 -13.75
C THR A 52 5.99 0.74 -13.64
N PRO A 53 4.98 1.61 -13.73
CA PRO A 53 5.20 3.05 -13.60
C PRO A 53 5.34 3.45 -12.12
N ARG A 54 6.35 2.92 -11.44
CA ARG A 54 6.81 3.17 -10.07
C ARG A 54 8.03 2.29 -9.77
N LEU A 55 8.74 2.58 -8.70
CA LEU A 55 9.75 1.69 -8.15
C LEU A 55 9.17 0.91 -6.95
N GLU A 56 9.71 -0.27 -6.69
CA GLU A 56 9.20 -1.21 -5.70
C GLU A 56 10.33 -1.76 -4.83
N ALA A 57 10.01 -2.10 -3.57
CA ALA A 57 10.84 -2.89 -2.68
C ALA A 57 9.93 -3.74 -1.77
N PHE A 58 10.46 -4.81 -1.23
CA PHE A 58 9.69 -5.74 -0.42
C PHE A 58 10.48 -6.15 0.83
N CYS A 59 9.83 -6.05 2.00
CA CYS A 59 10.37 -6.57 3.26
C CYS A 59 9.41 -7.62 3.84
N ALA A 60 9.97 -8.71 4.37
CA ALA A 60 9.18 -9.75 5.03
C ALA A 60 9.99 -10.49 6.09
N ASP A 61 9.30 -11.09 7.06
CA ASP A 61 9.88 -12.03 7.99
C ASP A 61 10.28 -13.33 7.25
N ASP A 62 11.32 -14.01 7.72
CA ASP A 62 11.76 -15.34 7.26
C ASP A 62 12.11 -15.45 5.76
N GLN A 63 12.51 -14.36 5.12
CA GLN A 63 12.85 -14.33 3.68
C GLN A 63 11.76 -14.96 2.78
N LYS A 64 10.50 -14.92 3.21
CA LYS A 64 9.39 -15.41 2.40
C LYS A 64 9.37 -14.66 1.08
N SER A 65 9.55 -15.40 -0.02
CA SER A 65 9.43 -14.81 -1.35
C SER A 65 7.95 -14.57 -1.66
N TYR A 66 7.59 -13.33 -1.88
CA TYR A 66 6.24 -12.96 -2.32
C TYR A 66 6.23 -12.75 -3.83
N GLY A 67 5.37 -13.49 -4.51
CA GLY A 67 5.12 -13.31 -5.95
C GLY A 67 4.06 -12.25 -6.17
N TYR A 68 4.44 -10.97 -6.27
CA TYR A 68 3.51 -9.91 -6.68
C TYR A 68 3.50 -9.80 -8.21
N SER A 69 2.32 -9.89 -8.82
CA SER A 69 2.14 -9.79 -10.29
C SER A 69 3.05 -10.71 -11.12
N GLY A 70 3.39 -11.91 -10.59
CA GLY A 70 4.23 -12.90 -11.29
C GLY A 70 5.73 -12.62 -11.25
N GLN A 71 6.19 -11.68 -10.43
CA GLN A 71 7.62 -11.38 -10.21
C GLN A 71 8.05 -11.71 -8.80
N ARG A 72 9.28 -12.18 -8.64
CA ARG A 72 9.98 -12.28 -7.37
C ARG A 72 10.72 -10.97 -7.11
N LEU A 73 10.22 -10.17 -6.17
CA LEU A 73 11.01 -9.08 -5.60
C LEU A 73 12.09 -9.67 -4.68
N ILE A 74 13.24 -8.99 -4.61
CA ILE A 74 14.24 -9.31 -3.59
C ILE A 74 13.62 -8.97 -2.24
N THR A 75 13.61 -9.97 -1.35
CA THR A 75 13.10 -9.80 0.00
C THR A 75 14.21 -9.24 0.89
N HIS A 76 13.90 -8.15 1.57
CA HIS A 76 14.75 -7.52 2.58
C HIS A 76 14.18 -7.79 3.98
N GLU A 77 15.01 -7.67 5.01
CA GLU A 77 14.56 -7.66 6.39
C GLU A 77 13.85 -6.33 6.72
N PHE A 78 12.97 -6.37 7.71
CA PHE A 78 12.36 -5.15 8.23
C PHE A 78 13.42 -4.27 8.89
N THR A 79 13.48 -2.99 8.52
CA THR A 79 14.28 -2.01 9.27
C THR A 79 13.67 -1.77 10.65
N LYS A 80 14.42 -1.12 11.54
CA LYS A 80 13.92 -0.76 12.88
C LYS A 80 12.64 0.07 12.79
N GLU A 81 12.62 1.08 11.93
CA GLU A 81 11.50 2.01 11.74
C GLU A 81 10.26 1.28 11.19
N LEU A 82 10.44 0.39 10.21
CA LEU A 82 9.36 -0.44 9.67
C LEU A 82 8.79 -1.39 10.72
N ASN A 83 9.64 -1.92 11.62
CA ASN A 83 9.19 -2.73 12.75
C ASN A 83 8.40 -1.91 13.78
N GLU A 84 8.80 -0.68 14.09
CA GLU A 84 8.06 0.21 14.98
C GLU A 84 6.65 0.52 14.42
N ILE A 85 6.55 0.79 13.12
CA ILE A 85 5.26 1.00 12.46
C ILE A 85 4.41 -0.28 12.51
N ARG A 86 4.99 -1.44 12.19
CA ARG A 86 4.30 -2.73 12.25
C ARG A 86 3.73 -3.02 13.63
N GLN A 87 4.48 -2.75 14.69
CA GLN A 87 4.03 -2.90 16.08
C GLN A 87 2.89 -1.93 16.38
N LYS A 88 3.02 -0.65 16.02
CA LYS A 88 1.95 0.33 16.19
C LYS A 88 0.68 -0.07 15.47
N LEU A 89 0.79 -0.59 14.25
CA LEU A 89 -0.35 -1.10 13.48
C LEU A 89 -1.00 -2.30 14.16
N THR A 90 -0.20 -3.24 14.68
CA THR A 90 -0.71 -4.41 15.39
C THR A 90 -1.52 -4.02 16.63
N LEU A 91 -1.05 -3.03 17.39
CA LEU A 91 -1.78 -2.50 18.55
C LEU A 91 -3.06 -1.78 18.13
N GLU A 92 -3.05 -1.00 17.05
CA GLU A 92 -4.19 -0.20 16.58
C GLU A 92 -5.29 -1.06 15.94
N ILE A 93 -4.92 -2.13 15.24
CA ILE A 93 -5.84 -2.91 14.40
C ILE A 93 -6.16 -4.27 15.05
N GLY A 94 -5.31 -4.77 15.96
CA GLY A 94 -5.43 -6.11 16.54
C GLY A 94 -5.04 -7.25 15.58
N THR A 95 -4.27 -6.94 14.52
CA THR A 95 -3.83 -7.90 13.50
C THR A 95 -2.33 -7.75 13.29
N SER A 96 -1.60 -8.88 13.24
CA SER A 96 -0.18 -8.89 12.92
C SER A 96 0.07 -8.78 11.42
N PHE A 97 1.20 -8.17 11.07
CA PHE A 97 1.69 -8.07 9.70
C PHE A 97 3.10 -8.66 9.65
N ASN A 98 3.39 -9.48 8.66
CA ASN A 98 4.70 -10.11 8.46
C ASN A 98 5.40 -9.67 7.18
N SER A 99 4.78 -8.78 6.42
CA SER A 99 5.33 -8.27 5.17
C SER A 99 4.90 -6.83 4.89
N VAL A 100 5.72 -6.12 4.12
CA VAL A 100 5.40 -4.78 3.60
C VAL A 100 5.93 -4.64 2.18
N LEU A 101 5.05 -4.25 1.26
CA LEU A 101 5.40 -3.83 -0.09
C LEU A 101 5.53 -2.30 -0.09
N LEU A 102 6.70 -1.82 -0.48
CA LEU A 102 6.98 -0.40 -0.62
C LEU A 102 6.88 -0.02 -2.09
N ASN A 103 6.18 1.07 -2.39
CA ASN A 103 6.04 1.63 -3.74
C ASN A 103 6.49 3.09 -3.72
N LEU A 104 7.47 3.44 -4.54
CA LEU A 104 7.90 4.82 -4.75
C LEU A 104 7.32 5.34 -6.07
N TYR A 105 6.41 6.29 -5.93
CA TYR A 105 5.88 7.11 -7.03
C TYR A 105 6.73 8.38 -7.11
N ARG A 106 7.57 8.50 -8.14
CA ARG A 106 8.54 9.61 -8.29
C ARG A 106 7.86 10.94 -8.56
N THR A 107 6.77 10.88 -9.30
CA THR A 107 5.92 12.03 -9.63
C THR A 107 4.47 11.57 -9.86
N GLY A 108 3.59 12.47 -10.22
CA GLY A 108 2.23 12.15 -10.63
C GLY A 108 2.12 11.32 -11.91
N ASN A 109 3.19 11.17 -12.70
CA ASN A 109 3.23 10.27 -13.87
C ASN A 109 3.29 8.80 -13.48
N ASP A 110 3.81 8.50 -12.27
CA ASP A 110 3.78 7.15 -11.73
C ASP A 110 2.39 6.81 -11.18
N SER A 111 2.02 5.54 -11.30
CA SER A 111 0.66 5.09 -11.02
C SER A 111 0.60 3.61 -10.65
N ASN A 112 -0.52 3.19 -10.08
CA ASN A 112 -0.92 1.79 -9.99
C ASN A 112 -2.36 1.70 -10.50
N GLY A 113 -2.58 0.95 -11.58
CA GLY A 113 -3.89 0.82 -12.22
C GLY A 113 -4.90 0.05 -11.35
N TRP A 114 -6.12 -0.14 -11.87
CA TRP A 114 -7.17 -0.86 -11.16
C TRP A 114 -6.79 -2.31 -10.86
N HIS A 115 -6.67 -2.63 -9.57
CA HIS A 115 -6.31 -3.97 -9.04
C HIS A 115 -6.98 -4.21 -7.70
N ALA A 116 -6.84 -5.41 -7.19
CA ALA A 116 -7.16 -5.81 -5.82
C ALA A 116 -5.99 -6.61 -5.27
N ASP A 117 -5.76 -6.55 -3.97
CA ASP A 117 -4.78 -7.37 -3.25
C ASP A 117 -5.47 -8.66 -2.79
N ASN A 118 -5.68 -9.59 -3.71
CA ASN A 118 -6.42 -10.83 -3.50
C ASN A 118 -5.61 -12.09 -3.87
N GLU A 119 -4.31 -12.00 -3.77
CA GLU A 119 -3.40 -13.11 -3.98
C GLU A 119 -3.68 -14.24 -2.96
N PRO A 120 -3.62 -15.52 -3.36
CA PRO A 120 -3.93 -16.66 -2.49
C PRO A 120 -3.11 -16.68 -1.18
N GLU A 121 -1.88 -16.20 -1.24
CA GLU A 121 -0.95 -16.12 -0.12
C GLU A 121 -1.41 -15.17 0.99
N LEU A 122 -2.34 -14.26 0.70
CA LEU A 122 -2.91 -13.35 1.70
C LEU A 122 -4.08 -13.98 2.47
N GLY A 123 -4.49 -15.17 2.06
CA GLY A 123 -5.62 -15.88 2.66
C GLY A 123 -6.98 -15.26 2.34
N LYS A 124 -8.01 -15.73 3.04
CA LYS A 124 -9.38 -15.24 2.88
C LYS A 124 -9.58 -13.94 3.66
N ASN A 125 -10.14 -12.92 3.01
CA ASN A 125 -10.50 -11.64 3.63
C ASN A 125 -9.33 -10.94 4.34
N PRO A 126 -8.21 -10.67 3.65
CA PRO A 126 -7.03 -10.08 4.26
C PRO A 126 -7.29 -8.67 4.78
N ILE A 127 -6.66 -8.33 5.89
CA ILE A 127 -6.55 -6.94 6.35
C ILE A 127 -5.29 -6.34 5.71
N ILE A 128 -5.48 -5.25 4.99
CA ILE A 128 -4.41 -4.50 4.31
C ILE A 128 -4.30 -3.12 4.95
N ALA A 129 -3.11 -2.75 5.39
CA ALA A 129 -2.84 -1.41 5.94
C ALA A 129 -1.88 -0.65 5.02
N SER A 130 -2.36 0.47 4.46
CA SER A 130 -1.66 1.29 3.46
C SER A 130 -1.27 2.64 4.04
N LEU A 131 0.00 2.79 4.46
CA LEU A 131 0.59 4.03 4.97
C LEU A 131 1.14 4.86 3.82
N SER A 132 0.89 6.17 3.85
CA SER A 132 1.32 7.13 2.82
C SER A 132 2.29 8.15 3.38
N LEU A 133 3.39 8.38 2.66
CA LEU A 133 4.42 9.38 2.98
C LEU A 133 4.69 10.26 1.75
N GLY A 134 5.01 11.54 1.96
CA GLY A 134 5.30 12.50 0.91
C GLY A 134 4.05 13.07 0.25
N ALA A 135 4.04 13.22 -1.08
CA ALA A 135 2.99 13.90 -1.81
C ALA A 135 1.61 13.24 -1.66
N THR A 136 0.59 14.07 -1.49
CA THR A 136 -0.80 13.60 -1.44
C THR A 136 -1.24 13.06 -2.80
N ARG A 137 -1.76 11.83 -2.81
CA ARG A 137 -2.34 11.22 -4.01
C ARG A 137 -3.78 10.79 -3.76
N ARG A 138 -4.59 10.93 -4.80
CA ARG A 138 -5.95 10.40 -4.80
C ARG A 138 -5.92 8.89 -4.98
N PHE A 139 -6.62 8.19 -4.09
CA PHE A 139 -6.84 6.75 -4.11
C PHE A 139 -8.31 6.51 -4.41
N ASP A 140 -8.59 5.83 -5.50
CA ASP A 140 -9.94 5.53 -5.96
C ASP A 140 -10.28 4.08 -5.68
N LEU A 141 -11.50 3.83 -5.22
CA LEU A 141 -12.10 2.50 -5.11
C LEU A 141 -13.32 2.40 -6.00
N LYS A 142 -13.58 1.21 -6.54
CA LYS A 142 -14.76 0.91 -7.35
C LYS A 142 -15.23 -0.52 -7.08
N HIS A 143 -16.50 -0.66 -6.73
CA HIS A 143 -17.13 -1.97 -6.56
C HIS A 143 -17.36 -2.67 -7.91
N ASN A 144 -16.99 -3.96 -7.99
CA ASN A 144 -17.01 -4.71 -9.25
C ASN A 144 -18.42 -4.82 -9.86
N THR A 145 -19.45 -5.02 -9.02
CA THR A 145 -20.83 -5.26 -9.45
C THR A 145 -21.67 -3.99 -9.44
N THR A 146 -21.75 -3.30 -8.28
CA THR A 146 -22.63 -2.11 -8.12
C THR A 146 -22.11 -0.87 -8.82
N LYS A 147 -20.82 -0.84 -9.16
CA LYS A 147 -20.11 0.32 -9.73
C LYS A 147 -20.02 1.52 -8.79
N GLU A 148 -20.40 1.36 -7.54
CA GLU A 148 -20.17 2.34 -6.48
C GLU A 148 -18.69 2.75 -6.45
N GLN A 149 -18.44 4.04 -6.25
CA GLN A 149 -17.09 4.60 -6.24
C GLN A 149 -16.88 5.44 -4.98
N LEU A 150 -15.68 5.32 -4.42
CA LEU A 150 -15.19 6.12 -3.31
C LEU A 150 -13.80 6.65 -3.64
N SER A 151 -13.43 7.77 -3.03
CA SER A 151 -12.08 8.34 -3.20
C SER A 151 -11.58 8.91 -1.88
N PHE A 152 -10.29 8.69 -1.62
CA PHE A 152 -9.57 9.25 -0.48
C PHE A 152 -8.37 10.06 -0.98
N HIS A 153 -8.05 11.15 -0.30
CA HIS A 153 -6.79 11.85 -0.49
C HIS A 153 -5.80 11.36 0.57
N LEU A 154 -4.87 10.50 0.14
CA LEU A 154 -3.87 9.90 1.01
C LEU A 154 -2.73 10.90 1.19
N ASN A 155 -2.81 11.66 2.28
CA ASN A 155 -1.82 12.67 2.65
C ASN A 155 -0.64 12.05 3.42
N HIS A 156 0.39 12.86 3.62
CA HIS A 156 1.59 12.49 4.38
C HIS A 156 1.26 12.05 5.81
N GLY A 157 1.82 10.91 6.24
CA GLY A 157 1.57 10.33 7.56
C GLY A 157 0.18 9.69 7.74
N SER A 158 -0.65 9.64 6.69
CA SER A 158 -1.97 9.01 6.74
C SER A 158 -1.92 7.50 6.52
N ILE A 159 -2.90 6.78 7.08
CA ILE A 159 -3.08 5.35 6.83
C ILE A 159 -4.52 5.04 6.40
N LEU A 160 -4.64 4.16 5.42
CA LEU A 160 -5.89 3.56 4.97
C LEU A 160 -5.86 2.07 5.28
N ILE A 161 -6.82 1.58 6.04
CA ILE A 161 -6.96 0.17 6.40
C ILE A 161 -8.18 -0.37 5.68
N MET A 162 -8.02 -1.50 5.01
CA MET A 162 -9.07 -2.19 4.25
C MET A 162 -9.25 -3.59 4.80
N GLY A 163 -10.49 -4.07 4.93
CA GLY A 163 -10.77 -5.40 5.44
C GLY A 163 -12.16 -5.93 5.08
N GLY A 164 -12.48 -7.13 5.59
CA GLY A 164 -13.64 -7.90 5.15
C GLY A 164 -13.44 -8.44 3.75
N GLU A 165 -14.49 -8.57 2.99
CA GLU A 165 -14.45 -9.10 1.61
C GLU A 165 -14.04 -8.05 0.56
N LEU A 166 -13.48 -6.90 0.99
CA LEU A 166 -13.19 -5.76 0.12
C LEU A 166 -12.33 -6.15 -1.07
N GLN A 167 -11.27 -6.95 -0.85
CA GLN A 167 -10.35 -7.34 -1.92
C GLN A 167 -10.98 -8.28 -2.97
N HIS A 168 -12.09 -8.93 -2.65
CA HIS A 168 -12.82 -9.78 -3.61
C HIS A 168 -13.84 -8.99 -4.45
N HIS A 169 -14.39 -7.92 -3.88
CA HIS A 169 -15.53 -7.21 -4.48
C HIS A 169 -15.18 -5.80 -4.98
N TRP A 170 -14.07 -5.23 -4.53
CA TRP A 170 -13.64 -3.89 -4.93
C TRP A 170 -12.28 -3.95 -5.63
N LYS A 171 -12.07 -3.00 -6.53
CA LYS A 171 -10.77 -2.65 -7.08
C LYS A 171 -10.38 -1.27 -6.63
N HIS A 172 -9.08 -1.02 -6.57
CA HIS A 172 -8.54 0.28 -6.23
C HIS A 172 -7.40 0.69 -7.16
N GLN A 173 -7.09 1.98 -7.19
CA GLN A 173 -6.01 2.54 -8.01
C GLN A 173 -5.41 3.81 -7.43
N ILE A 174 -4.18 4.10 -7.86
CA ILE A 174 -3.56 5.42 -7.86
C ILE A 174 -3.41 5.85 -9.32
N ALA A 175 -4.31 6.69 -9.82
CA ALA A 175 -4.30 7.14 -11.21
C ALA A 175 -3.17 8.15 -11.46
N LYS A 176 -2.69 8.25 -12.72
CA LYS A 176 -1.78 9.34 -13.15
C LYS A 176 -2.41 10.70 -12.94
N THR A 177 -1.57 11.69 -12.64
CA THR A 177 -1.98 13.10 -12.52
C THR A 177 -0.85 14.01 -12.94
N LYS A 178 -1.19 15.16 -13.56
CA LYS A 178 -0.25 16.22 -13.90
C LYS A 178 -0.08 17.25 -12.77
N LYS A 179 -0.82 17.07 -11.65
CA LYS A 179 -0.88 18.06 -10.56
C LYS A 179 0.17 17.84 -9.47
N VAL A 180 0.91 16.72 -9.52
CA VAL A 180 1.85 16.31 -8.48
C VAL A 180 3.21 16.05 -9.13
N ASN A 181 4.23 16.76 -8.68
CA ASN A 181 5.61 16.63 -9.15
C ASN A 181 6.54 16.03 -8.08
N GLU A 182 6.11 16.04 -6.83
CA GLU A 182 6.85 15.53 -5.69
C GLU A 182 6.66 14.03 -5.52
N PRO A 183 7.64 13.33 -4.91
CA PRO A 183 7.57 11.90 -4.70
C PRO A 183 6.60 11.51 -3.56
N ARG A 184 6.08 10.30 -3.66
CA ARG A 184 5.28 9.63 -2.63
C ARG A 184 5.78 8.23 -2.42
N ILE A 185 5.93 7.82 -1.18
CA ILE A 185 6.14 6.42 -0.79
C ILE A 185 4.83 5.88 -0.20
N ASN A 186 4.48 4.67 -0.62
CA ASN A 186 3.40 3.90 -0.01
C ASN A 186 3.95 2.62 0.59
N LEU A 187 3.57 2.34 1.83
CA LEU A 187 3.89 1.10 2.52
C LEU A 187 2.60 0.29 2.71
N THR A 188 2.51 -0.85 2.03
CA THR A 188 1.35 -1.73 2.11
C THR A 188 1.70 -2.95 2.96
N PHE A 189 1.26 -2.92 4.22
CA PHE A 189 1.46 -4.00 5.19
C PHE A 189 0.43 -5.10 4.98
N ARG A 190 0.89 -6.34 5.00
CA ARG A 190 0.11 -7.57 4.77
C ARG A 190 0.55 -8.68 5.69
N ASN A 191 -0.32 -9.68 5.86
CA ASN A 191 0.05 -10.95 6.48
C ASN A 191 0.03 -12.05 5.41
N ILE A 192 1.20 -12.54 5.04
CA ILE A 192 1.40 -13.67 4.11
C ILE A 192 1.35 -14.95 4.92
N GLN A 193 0.53 -15.92 4.49
CA GLN A 193 0.33 -17.22 5.12
C GLN A 193 1.36 -18.27 4.65
#